data_4c28a9d926c759e8bec378cff8bbe07d
#
_entry.id   4c28a9d926c759e8bec378cff8bbe07d
#
_cell.length_a   1.000
_cell.length_b   1.000
_cell.length_c   1.000
_cell.angle_alpha   90.00
_cell.angle_beta   90.00
_cell.angle_gamma   90.00
#
_symmetry.space_group_name_H-M   'P 1'
#
loop_
_entity.id
_entity.type
_entity.pdbx_description
1 polymer ?
#
loop_
_entity_poly.entity_id
_entity_poly.type
_entity_poly.pdbx_seq_one_letter_code
_entity_poly.pdbx_strand_id
1 'polypeptide(L)'
;MLKYYSGDIFTSDADIICHQVNCQGVFGRGIAGQIKKMFPEVEKTYRIITKQWQEQSGGITSGLLGRVSAQPVELNGRWFLIANLYGQDNYGKNGVYTDYKALSQAVNEIRDFVDVRGKLEKVAFPYRIGCGNAGGDWDKVEDILNSCFWDYQGEVQIWKNDSE
;
A
#
# COMPACT_ATOMS: atom_id res chain seq x y z
N MET A 1 15.46 -8.57 4.57
CA MET A 1 14.76 -9.18 5.73
C MET A 1 13.73 -8.20 6.27
N LEU A 2 12.52 -8.71 6.56
CA LEU A 2 11.47 -7.90 7.15
C LEU A 2 11.76 -7.65 8.63
N LYS A 3 11.58 -6.40 9.07
CA LYS A 3 11.68 -6.02 10.48
C LYS A 3 10.29 -5.68 11.02
N TYR A 4 9.95 -6.25 12.16
CA TYR A 4 8.64 -6.09 12.78
C TYR A 4 8.71 -5.06 13.90
N TYR A 5 7.75 -4.12 13.87
CA TYR A 5 7.60 -3.06 14.86
C TYR A 5 6.18 -3.06 15.41
N SER A 6 6.02 -2.60 16.63
CA SER A 6 4.70 -2.37 17.26
C SER A 6 4.45 -0.88 17.40
N GLY A 7 3.22 -0.46 17.12
CA GLY A 7 2.81 0.93 17.26
C GLY A 7 2.19 1.48 15.99
N ASP A 8 2.13 2.81 15.91
CA ASP A 8 1.54 3.54 14.79
C ASP A 8 2.57 3.68 13.66
N ILE A 9 2.25 3.17 12.48
CA ILE A 9 3.11 3.23 11.29
C ILE A 9 3.50 4.67 10.92
N PHE A 10 2.66 5.66 11.27
CA PHE A 10 2.95 7.07 10.97
C PHE A 10 3.97 7.69 11.93
N THR A 11 4.37 6.97 12.98
CA THR A 11 5.50 7.33 13.84
C THR A 11 6.82 6.77 13.33
N SER A 12 6.80 5.98 12.26
CA SER A 12 7.99 5.36 11.67
C SER A 12 8.90 6.41 11.02
N ASP A 13 10.14 6.01 10.78
CA ASP A 13 11.09 6.79 10.00
C ASP A 13 11.08 6.36 8.51
N ALA A 14 10.04 5.68 8.07
CA ALA A 14 9.95 5.17 6.70
C ALA A 14 9.90 6.31 5.68
N ASP A 15 10.57 6.11 4.57
CA ASP A 15 10.56 7.02 3.42
C ASP A 15 9.32 6.79 2.55
N ILE A 16 8.81 5.56 2.56
CA ILE A 16 7.60 5.16 1.83
C ILE A 16 6.74 4.33 2.77
N ILE A 17 5.47 4.74 2.92
CA ILE A 17 4.46 3.97 3.65
C ILE A 17 3.46 3.45 2.63
N CYS A 18 3.31 2.13 2.56
CA CYS A 18 2.45 1.44 1.60
C CYS A 18 1.16 0.97 2.27
N HIS A 19 0.06 1.00 1.51
CA HIS A 19 -1.17 0.32 1.91
C HIS A 19 -1.91 -0.18 0.68
N GLN A 20 -2.78 -1.18 0.84
CA GLN A 20 -3.55 -1.73 -0.25
C GLN A 20 -4.84 -0.92 -0.47
N VAL A 21 -5.16 -0.65 -1.75
CA VAL A 21 -6.40 0.01 -2.15
C VAL A 21 -7.13 -0.84 -3.19
N ASN A 22 -8.44 -0.55 -3.34
CA ASN A 22 -9.26 -1.15 -4.39
C ASN A 22 -9.26 -0.29 -5.66
N CYS A 23 -9.82 -0.84 -6.75
CA CYS A 23 -9.93 -0.15 -8.03
C CYS A 23 -11.27 0.59 -8.21
N GLN A 24 -12.08 0.70 -7.15
CA GLN A 24 -13.41 1.28 -7.19
C GLN A 24 -13.45 2.75 -6.73
N GLY A 25 -12.35 3.26 -6.18
CA GLY A 25 -12.31 4.63 -5.66
C GLY A 25 -12.87 4.76 -4.24
N VAL A 26 -13.01 3.67 -3.51
CA VAL A 26 -13.56 3.68 -2.13
C VAL A 26 -12.41 3.61 -1.12
N PHE A 27 -12.36 4.58 -0.23
CA PHE A 27 -11.23 4.81 0.66
C PHE A 27 -11.75 5.28 2.01
N GLY A 28 -11.72 4.48 3.03
CA GLY A 28 -12.27 4.97 4.28
C GLY A 28 -12.28 4.05 5.48
N ARG A 29 -11.70 2.86 5.37
CA ARG A 29 -11.63 1.92 6.50
C ARG A 29 -10.18 1.60 6.88
N GLY A 30 -9.97 1.27 8.16
CA GLY A 30 -8.66 0.91 8.67
C GLY A 30 -7.63 2.01 8.45
N ILE A 31 -6.47 1.63 7.94
CA ILE A 31 -5.37 2.57 7.67
C ILE A 31 -5.78 3.63 6.62
N ALA A 32 -6.61 3.28 5.64
CA ALA A 32 -7.09 4.24 4.65
C ALA A 32 -7.89 5.36 5.31
N GLY A 33 -8.74 5.05 6.28
CA GLY A 33 -9.48 6.05 7.05
C GLY A 33 -8.58 6.97 7.85
N GLN A 34 -7.52 6.44 8.41
CA GLN A 34 -6.52 7.23 9.13
C GLN A 34 -5.76 8.16 8.17
N ILE A 35 -5.34 7.63 7.02
CA ILE A 35 -4.67 8.43 5.97
C ILE A 35 -5.58 9.57 5.52
N LYS A 36 -6.85 9.30 5.29
CA LYS A 36 -7.82 10.30 4.85
C LYS A 36 -7.93 11.47 5.84
N LYS A 37 -7.89 11.17 7.14
CA LYS A 37 -7.92 12.19 8.18
C LYS A 37 -6.63 13.00 8.25
N MET A 38 -5.49 12.35 8.17
CA MET A 38 -4.17 12.98 8.30
C MET A 38 -3.74 13.69 7.02
N PHE A 39 -4.01 13.10 5.87
CA PHE A 39 -3.52 13.53 4.56
C PHE A 39 -4.66 13.44 3.52
N PRO A 40 -5.64 14.36 3.57
CA PRO A 40 -6.79 14.31 2.65
C PRO A 40 -6.40 14.35 1.17
N GLU A 41 -5.23 14.91 0.85
CA GLU A 41 -4.71 14.94 -0.52
C GLU A 41 -4.45 13.55 -1.09
N VAL A 42 -4.13 12.57 -0.26
CA VAL A 42 -3.88 11.19 -0.70
C VAL A 42 -5.16 10.57 -1.26
N GLU A 43 -6.26 10.67 -0.54
CA GLU A 43 -7.55 10.15 -0.98
C GLU A 43 -8.05 10.88 -2.23
N LYS A 44 -7.89 12.20 -2.26
CA LYS A 44 -8.31 13.02 -3.40
C LYS A 44 -7.56 12.60 -4.68
N THR A 45 -6.24 12.47 -4.62
CA THR A 45 -5.42 12.04 -5.76
C THR A 45 -5.80 10.63 -6.20
N TYR A 46 -5.95 9.71 -5.25
CA TYR A 46 -6.38 8.34 -5.53
C TYR A 46 -7.72 8.30 -6.27
N ARG A 47 -8.72 9.06 -5.81
CA ARG A 47 -10.04 9.09 -6.48
C ARG A 47 -9.96 9.67 -7.89
N ILE A 48 -9.17 10.73 -8.09
CA ILE A 48 -8.99 11.35 -9.41
C ILE A 48 -8.37 10.34 -10.38
N ILE A 49 -7.29 9.69 -10.00
CA ILE A 49 -6.61 8.70 -10.83
C ILE A 49 -7.54 7.54 -11.18
N THR A 50 -8.25 7.01 -10.18
CA THR A 50 -9.17 5.89 -10.37
C THR A 50 -10.30 6.25 -11.33
N LYS A 51 -10.89 7.44 -11.15
CA LYS A 51 -11.97 7.92 -12.01
C LYS A 51 -11.50 8.14 -13.46
N GLN A 52 -10.33 8.75 -13.64
CA GLN A 52 -9.77 8.97 -14.97
C GLN A 52 -9.54 7.64 -15.69
N TRP A 53 -9.00 6.65 -14.97
CA TRP A 53 -8.81 5.32 -15.54
C TRP A 53 -10.14 4.68 -15.96
N GLN A 54 -11.16 4.74 -15.10
CA GLN A 54 -12.49 4.21 -15.42
C GLN A 54 -13.08 4.87 -16.66
N GLU A 55 -12.98 6.18 -16.79
CA GLU A 55 -13.49 6.93 -17.93
C GLU A 55 -12.74 6.55 -19.22
N GLN A 56 -11.42 6.45 -19.18
CA GLN A 56 -10.59 6.13 -20.33
C GLN A 56 -10.75 4.69 -20.80
N SER A 57 -11.03 3.78 -19.88
CA SER A 57 -11.14 2.33 -20.16
C SER A 57 -12.57 1.89 -20.46
N GLY A 58 -13.53 2.81 -20.53
CA GLY A 58 -14.94 2.45 -20.74
C GLY A 58 -15.59 1.77 -19.54
N GLY A 59 -15.13 2.08 -18.32
CA GLY A 59 -15.68 1.55 -17.08
C GLY A 59 -14.98 0.29 -16.56
N ILE A 60 -13.91 -0.16 -17.20
CA ILE A 60 -13.14 -1.31 -16.75
C ILE A 60 -12.24 -0.89 -15.59
N THR A 61 -12.47 -1.45 -14.41
CA THR A 61 -11.69 -1.12 -13.20
C THR A 61 -10.42 -1.96 -13.05
N SER A 62 -10.48 -3.23 -13.45
CA SER A 62 -9.42 -4.22 -13.22
C SER A 62 -8.08 -3.90 -13.88
N GLY A 63 -8.03 -2.96 -14.82
CA GLY A 63 -6.78 -2.53 -15.44
C GLY A 63 -5.85 -1.79 -14.48
N LEU A 64 -6.36 -1.31 -13.34
CA LEU A 64 -5.53 -0.71 -12.28
C LEU A 64 -4.85 -1.75 -11.40
N LEU A 65 -5.29 -3.00 -11.41
CA LEU A 65 -4.69 -4.06 -10.60
C LEU A 65 -3.18 -4.18 -10.87
N GLY A 66 -2.41 -4.25 -9.79
CA GLY A 66 -0.97 -4.36 -9.85
C GLY A 66 -0.22 -3.04 -10.00
N ARG A 67 -0.94 -1.93 -10.11
CA ARG A 67 -0.34 -0.60 -10.24
C ARG A 67 -0.17 0.07 -8.88
N VAL A 68 0.58 1.17 -8.88
CA VAL A 68 0.84 1.99 -7.70
C VAL A 68 0.55 3.45 -8.05
N SER A 69 -0.09 4.16 -7.14
CA SER A 69 -0.10 5.61 -7.15
C SER A 69 0.52 6.11 -5.85
N ALA A 70 1.23 7.22 -5.89
CA ALA A 70 1.91 7.73 -4.70
C ALA A 70 1.70 9.24 -4.57
N GLN A 71 1.70 9.71 -3.33
CA GLN A 71 1.54 11.10 -2.97
C GLN A 71 2.57 11.48 -1.91
N PRO A 72 3.41 12.51 -2.14
CA PRO A 72 4.24 13.03 -1.08
C PRO A 72 3.40 13.76 -0.04
N VAL A 73 3.71 13.52 1.22
CA VAL A 73 3.03 14.14 2.35
C VAL A 73 4.05 14.63 3.37
N GLU A 74 3.64 15.55 4.21
CA GLU A 74 4.47 16.09 5.29
C GLU A 74 3.81 15.83 6.63
N LEU A 75 4.61 15.38 7.58
CA LEU A 75 4.19 15.22 8.99
C LEU A 75 5.31 15.69 9.90
N ASN A 76 5.02 16.72 10.70
CA ASN A 76 5.98 17.30 11.65
C ASN A 76 7.33 17.69 11.00
N GLY A 77 7.26 18.30 9.81
CA GLY A 77 8.43 18.77 9.07
C GLY A 77 9.17 17.70 8.28
N ARG A 78 8.71 16.45 8.31
CA ARG A 78 9.31 15.34 7.57
C ARG A 78 8.44 14.96 6.37
N TRP A 79 9.06 14.89 5.19
CA TRP A 79 8.39 14.45 3.96
C TRP A 79 8.61 12.96 3.72
N PHE A 80 7.56 12.26 3.31
CA PHE A 80 7.61 10.87 2.88
C PHE A 80 6.52 10.61 1.85
N LEU A 81 6.55 9.43 1.22
CA LEU A 81 5.53 9.03 0.25
C LEU A 81 4.50 8.12 0.91
N ILE A 82 3.24 8.34 0.61
CA ILE A 82 2.18 7.34 0.80
C ILE A 82 1.96 6.67 -0.54
N ALA A 83 2.13 5.35 -0.60
CA ALA A 83 1.94 4.56 -1.80
C ALA A 83 0.67 3.73 -1.71
N ASN A 84 -0.23 3.93 -2.68
CA ASN A 84 -1.46 3.17 -2.83
C ASN A 84 -1.19 1.99 -3.76
N LEU A 85 -1.25 0.77 -3.22
CA LEU A 85 -1.03 -0.46 -3.97
C LEU A 85 -2.38 -1.02 -4.40
N TYR A 86 -2.65 -1.04 -5.69
CA TYR A 86 -3.91 -1.56 -6.24
C TYR A 86 -3.88 -3.09 -6.20
N GLY A 87 -4.05 -3.66 -5.02
CA GLY A 87 -3.97 -5.09 -4.75
C GLY A 87 -5.32 -5.81 -4.74
N GLN A 88 -6.42 -5.10 -4.98
CA GLN A 88 -7.76 -5.65 -5.06
C GLN A 88 -8.62 -4.83 -6.02
N ASP A 89 -9.51 -5.49 -6.76
CA ASP A 89 -10.43 -4.78 -7.67
C ASP A 89 -11.64 -4.27 -6.86
N ASN A 90 -12.41 -5.18 -6.29
CA ASN A 90 -13.57 -4.88 -5.48
C ASN A 90 -13.25 -4.89 -3.97
N TYR A 91 -14.24 -4.52 -3.18
CA TYR A 91 -14.16 -4.50 -1.72
C TYR A 91 -15.43 -5.10 -1.11
N GLY A 92 -15.36 -5.46 0.16
CA GLY A 92 -16.46 -6.05 0.91
C GLY A 92 -15.99 -6.54 2.27
N LYS A 93 -16.80 -7.39 2.92
CA LYS A 93 -16.50 -7.91 4.26
C LYS A 93 -16.45 -9.45 4.33
N ASN A 94 -17.06 -10.13 3.36
CA ASN A 94 -17.33 -11.56 3.45
C ASN A 94 -16.72 -12.34 2.29
N GLY A 95 -15.47 -12.03 1.92
CA GLY A 95 -14.81 -12.72 0.85
C GLY A 95 -13.33 -12.42 0.81
N VAL A 96 -12.64 -13.02 -0.14
CA VAL A 96 -11.24 -12.73 -0.44
C VAL A 96 -11.22 -11.79 -1.64
N TYR A 97 -10.91 -10.54 -1.39
CA TYR A 97 -10.82 -9.49 -2.43
C TYR A 97 -9.39 -9.24 -2.85
N THR A 98 -8.41 -9.55 -1.99
CA THR A 98 -7.00 -9.42 -2.31
C THR A 98 -6.64 -10.31 -3.49
N ASP A 99 -6.04 -9.69 -4.52
CA ASP A 99 -5.45 -10.37 -5.66
C ASP A 99 -3.95 -10.46 -5.42
N TYR A 100 -3.46 -11.64 -5.07
CA TYR A 100 -2.05 -11.83 -4.67
C TYR A 100 -1.09 -11.51 -5.81
N LYS A 101 -1.46 -11.81 -7.05
CA LYS A 101 -0.65 -11.48 -8.23
C LYS A 101 -0.54 -9.96 -8.38
N ALA A 102 -1.66 -9.26 -8.26
CA ALA A 102 -1.69 -7.80 -8.34
C ALA A 102 -0.89 -7.17 -7.20
N LEU A 103 -1.06 -7.66 -5.98
CA LEU A 103 -0.30 -7.16 -4.84
C LEU A 103 1.21 -7.38 -5.05
N SER A 104 1.60 -8.55 -5.53
CA SER A 104 3.00 -8.84 -5.85
C SER A 104 3.55 -7.88 -6.91
N GLN A 105 2.79 -7.61 -7.96
CA GLN A 105 3.18 -6.66 -9.01
C GLN A 105 3.37 -5.25 -8.44
N ALA A 106 2.44 -4.80 -7.60
CA ALA A 106 2.52 -3.48 -6.98
C ALA A 106 3.73 -3.37 -6.03
N VAL A 107 3.98 -4.39 -5.22
CA VAL A 107 5.16 -4.43 -4.34
C VAL A 107 6.45 -4.43 -5.15
N ASN A 108 6.50 -5.17 -6.26
CA ASN A 108 7.66 -5.15 -7.17
C ASN A 108 7.87 -3.76 -7.77
N GLU A 109 6.82 -3.02 -8.07
CA GLU A 109 6.95 -1.65 -8.56
C GLU A 109 7.59 -0.74 -7.50
N ILE A 110 7.25 -0.92 -6.22
CA ILE A 110 7.91 -0.21 -5.11
C ILE A 110 9.40 -0.60 -5.05
N ARG A 111 9.73 -1.89 -5.18
CA ARG A 111 11.12 -2.37 -5.20
C ARG A 111 11.89 -1.73 -6.35
N ASP A 112 11.34 -1.72 -7.55
CA ASP A 112 11.97 -1.10 -8.72
C ASP A 112 12.19 0.39 -8.51
N PHE A 113 11.22 1.06 -7.92
CA PHE A 113 11.31 2.50 -7.62
C PHE A 113 12.49 2.80 -6.69
N VAL A 114 12.65 2.07 -5.58
CA VAL A 114 13.75 2.31 -4.64
C VAL A 114 15.10 1.92 -5.23
N ASP A 115 15.15 0.88 -6.06
CA ASP A 115 16.38 0.46 -6.75
C ASP A 115 16.87 1.54 -7.73
N VAL A 116 15.94 2.13 -8.51
CA VAL A 116 16.28 3.18 -9.47
C VAL A 116 16.79 4.44 -8.77
N ARG A 117 16.25 4.77 -7.61
CA ARG A 117 16.71 5.93 -6.84
C ARG A 117 18.12 5.75 -6.28
N GLY A 118 18.59 4.52 -6.16
CA GLY A 118 19.93 4.22 -5.65
C GLY A 118 20.15 4.60 -4.20
N LYS A 119 19.08 4.81 -3.43
CA LYS A 119 19.13 5.10 -2.00
C LYS A 119 18.65 3.89 -1.22
N LEU A 120 19.19 3.69 -0.02
CA LEU A 120 18.73 2.64 0.89
C LEU A 120 17.49 3.14 1.64
N GLU A 121 16.39 3.25 0.94
CA GLU A 121 15.13 3.74 1.48
C GLU A 121 14.54 2.77 2.48
N LYS A 122 13.82 3.31 3.47
CA LYS A 122 13.04 2.51 4.42
C LYS A 122 11.60 2.46 3.93
N VAL A 123 11.09 1.24 3.73
CA VAL A 123 9.74 1.00 3.21
C VAL A 123 8.92 0.33 4.30
N ALA A 124 7.77 0.88 4.62
CA ALA A 124 6.91 0.35 5.67
C ALA A 124 5.59 -0.16 5.11
N PHE A 125 5.15 -1.29 5.65
CA PHE A 125 3.86 -1.91 5.35
C PHE A 125 3.10 -2.14 6.66
N PRO A 126 1.78 -1.93 6.67
CA PRO A 126 1.00 -2.33 7.84
C PRO A 126 0.98 -3.85 7.96
N TYR A 127 1.11 -4.36 9.18
CA TYR A 127 0.93 -5.78 9.47
C TYR A 127 -0.44 -6.22 8.93
N ARG A 128 -0.46 -7.38 8.28
CA ARG A 128 -1.66 -7.93 7.65
C ARG A 128 -2.24 -7.07 6.53
N ILE A 129 -1.41 -6.32 5.83
CA ILE A 129 -1.84 -5.61 4.60
C ILE A 129 -2.60 -6.58 3.68
N GLY A 130 -3.79 -6.17 3.22
CA GLY A 130 -4.64 -7.01 2.37
C GLY A 130 -5.38 -8.14 3.09
N CYS A 131 -5.25 -8.27 4.41
CA CYS A 131 -5.76 -9.41 5.18
C CYS A 131 -6.92 -9.05 6.13
N GLY A 132 -7.32 -7.79 6.20
CA GLY A 132 -8.48 -7.35 6.97
C GLY A 132 -9.78 -7.64 6.21
N ASN A 133 -10.55 -6.61 5.88
CA ASN A 133 -11.78 -6.76 5.10
C ASN A 133 -11.53 -7.38 3.71
N ALA A 134 -10.32 -7.20 3.15
CA ALA A 134 -9.96 -7.81 1.87
C ALA A 134 -9.75 -9.33 1.96
N GLY A 135 -9.66 -9.89 3.16
CA GLY A 135 -9.73 -11.33 3.40
C GLY A 135 -8.49 -12.13 3.01
N GLY A 136 -7.36 -11.49 2.76
CA GLY A 136 -6.13 -12.16 2.39
C GLY A 136 -5.52 -12.99 3.54
N ASP A 137 -4.67 -13.94 3.16
CA ASP A 137 -3.89 -14.78 4.06
C ASP A 137 -2.53 -14.11 4.29
N TRP A 138 -2.21 -13.78 5.55
CA TRP A 138 -0.97 -13.09 5.88
C TRP A 138 0.27 -13.89 5.48
N ASP A 139 0.26 -15.22 5.64
CA ASP A 139 1.41 -16.04 5.26
C ASP A 139 1.76 -15.87 3.78
N LYS A 140 0.74 -15.79 2.92
CA LYS A 140 0.93 -15.54 1.48
C LYS A 140 1.45 -14.13 1.22
N VAL A 141 0.92 -13.14 1.91
CA VAL A 141 1.36 -11.74 1.74
C VAL A 141 2.78 -11.57 2.26
N GLU A 142 3.09 -12.16 3.41
CA GLU A 142 4.46 -12.12 3.96
C GLU A 142 5.47 -12.75 2.99
N ASP A 143 5.11 -13.86 2.36
CA ASP A 143 5.95 -14.51 1.33
C ASP A 143 6.17 -13.58 0.13
N ILE A 144 5.15 -12.85 -0.29
CA ILE A 144 5.28 -11.86 -1.37
C ILE A 144 6.31 -10.79 -0.98
N LEU A 145 6.19 -10.24 0.23
CA LEU A 145 7.11 -9.20 0.70
C LEU A 145 8.54 -9.72 0.82
N ASN A 146 8.70 -10.92 1.38
CA ASN A 146 10.01 -11.57 1.46
C ASN A 146 10.64 -11.81 0.10
N SER A 147 9.85 -12.25 -0.87
CA SER A 147 10.33 -12.52 -2.23
C SER A 147 10.73 -11.24 -2.95
N CYS A 148 9.93 -10.19 -2.84
CA CYS A 148 10.19 -8.93 -3.53
C CYS A 148 11.40 -8.19 -2.96
N PHE A 149 11.68 -8.34 -1.67
CA PHE A 149 12.75 -7.61 -0.98
C PHE A 149 13.86 -8.50 -0.44
N TRP A 150 13.97 -9.77 -0.88
CA TRP A 150 14.88 -10.74 -0.28
C TRP A 150 16.36 -10.32 -0.29
N ASP A 151 16.78 -9.60 -1.33
CA ASP A 151 18.15 -9.11 -1.49
C ASP A 151 18.28 -7.59 -1.33
N TYR A 152 17.22 -6.95 -0.84
CA TYR A 152 17.21 -5.50 -0.65
C TYR A 152 18.11 -5.12 0.53
N GLN A 153 19.02 -4.14 0.33
CA GLN A 153 19.97 -3.69 1.34
C GLN A 153 19.42 -2.60 2.25
N GLY A 154 18.30 -1.98 1.88
CA GLY A 154 17.59 -1.05 2.75
C GLY A 154 16.77 -1.79 3.80
N GLU A 155 15.87 -1.07 4.45
CA GLU A 155 15.03 -1.64 5.51
C GLU A 155 13.58 -1.76 5.07
N VAL A 156 12.98 -2.93 5.29
CA VAL A 156 11.55 -3.16 5.10
C VAL A 156 10.92 -3.38 6.47
N GLN A 157 9.96 -2.54 6.81
CA GLN A 157 9.32 -2.50 8.13
C GLN A 157 7.89 -3.03 8.02
N ILE A 158 7.51 -3.87 8.98
CA ILE A 158 6.13 -4.32 9.16
C ILE A 158 5.63 -3.76 10.48
N TRP A 159 4.61 -2.94 10.44
CA TRP A 159 4.10 -2.26 11.62
C TRP A 159 2.79 -2.86 12.09
N LYS A 160 2.80 -3.39 13.30
CA LYS A 160 1.62 -3.94 13.96
C LYS A 160 1.05 -2.90 14.92
N ASN A 161 -0.19 -2.51 14.68
CA ASN A 161 -0.92 -1.62 15.55
C ASN A 161 -1.17 -2.30 16.91
N ASP A 162 -1.16 -1.54 18.00
CA ASP A 162 -1.35 -2.07 19.35
C ASP A 162 -2.72 -2.76 19.55
N SER A 163 -3.69 -2.47 18.70
CA SER A 163 -5.02 -3.09 18.74
C SER A 163 -5.12 -4.41 17.96
N GLU A 164 -4.04 -4.87 17.35
CA GLU A 164 -4.02 -6.09 16.51
C GLU A 164 -3.50 -7.31 17.27
#